data_5fffecc2668cd141372d8fbb5c1110b9
#
_entry.id   5fffecc2668cd141372d8fbb5c1110b9
#
_cell.length_a   1.000
_cell.length_b   1.000
_cell.length_c   1.000
_cell.angle_alpha   90.00
_cell.angle_beta   90.00
_cell.angle_gamma   90.00
#
_symmetry.space_group_name_H-M   'P 1'
#
loop_
_entity.id
_entity.type
_entity.pdbx_description
1 polymer ?
#
loop_
_entity_poly.entity_id
_entity_poly.type
_entity_poly.pdbx_seq_one_letter_code
_entity_poly.pdbx_strand_id
1 'polypeptide(L)'
;MNKFRFYLLGLSLAATISMTASDKPARQMNYWPDGRDIVCVNGQNKYTRALYGTHTYWRLETSDRPIFATVNNKKDCRNIQLYLIYNKGEQNLTDATFCEARYRGGRRIYLLRDERWPKGAEIRLIAIASMREESALWQAELVGFSTGTQLKAVMSDTKGQTFYRGADVGTDDLTQLDGSGKNKKTAASSSQNSENAENSKSTRLYLILKNNIDLHFLPNDEGQQRMSEEMAVINELTGRVEFTTPDPFINVLGANLVAAADGYWDGQTWLHGCIGWRSPLAGWRGGYVGDALGWNDRSKSHYDAYARSQVKNRPQTIFGATQDEKKNLARARTEWGTGMYSNGYICRLPNRDDLMHHYDMNLNYIDELLWHFCYDADPAYLRKMWPVLKLHLEWEKRNWDPDGDHLYDAYCCIWASDALYYNGGAVTHSTAYNYRGNLLAARIAEIIGEDPKPYANEAAAILKAMNETLWIDDEGHWAEYKDLMGLKRLHKNAALWTIYNPDRLRSLLA
;
A
#
# COMPACT_ATOMS: atom_id res chain seq x y z
N MET A 1 -28.84 -45.12 -9.88
CA MET A 1 -27.51 -45.31 -10.49
C MET A 1 -27.56 -44.87 -11.94
N ASN A 2 -27.19 -43.65 -12.23
CA ASN A 2 -26.94 -43.21 -13.61
C ASN A 2 -25.74 -42.30 -13.58
N LYS A 3 -24.67 -42.80 -14.22
CA LYS A 3 -23.40 -42.10 -14.39
C LYS A 3 -23.52 -41.13 -15.58
N PHE A 4 -23.42 -39.83 -15.34
CA PHE A 4 -23.19 -38.85 -16.43
C PHE A 4 -21.70 -38.75 -16.69
N ARG A 5 -21.29 -39.14 -17.92
CA ARG A 5 -19.96 -38.86 -18.46
C ARG A 5 -20.01 -37.55 -19.22
N PHE A 6 -19.21 -36.58 -18.77
CA PHE A 6 -18.92 -35.37 -19.55
C PHE A 6 -17.88 -35.70 -20.62
N TYR A 7 -18.21 -35.50 -21.89
CA TYR A 7 -17.27 -35.46 -23.00
C TYR A 7 -16.84 -34.02 -23.18
N LEU A 8 -15.55 -33.72 -22.98
CA LEU A 8 -14.94 -32.48 -23.45
C LEU A 8 -14.69 -32.61 -24.96
N LEU A 9 -15.46 -31.89 -25.76
CA LEU A 9 -15.14 -31.63 -27.17
C LEU A 9 -14.24 -30.38 -27.23
N GLY A 10 -12.95 -30.60 -27.45
CA GLY A 10 -12.00 -29.56 -27.79
C GLY A 10 -12.20 -29.09 -29.23
N LEU A 11 -12.78 -27.94 -29.43
CA LEU A 11 -12.72 -27.22 -30.70
C LEU A 11 -11.56 -26.21 -30.61
N SER A 12 -10.41 -26.58 -31.17
CA SER A 12 -9.32 -25.65 -31.45
C SER A 12 -9.66 -24.84 -32.69
N LEU A 13 -10.18 -23.63 -32.49
CA LEU A 13 -10.24 -22.61 -33.53
C LEU A 13 -8.90 -21.87 -33.54
N ALA A 14 -7.98 -22.29 -34.41
CA ALA A 14 -6.78 -21.55 -34.73
C ALA A 14 -7.17 -20.35 -35.60
N ALA A 15 -7.56 -19.25 -34.97
CA ALA A 15 -7.61 -17.96 -35.62
C ALA A 15 -6.18 -17.42 -35.69
N THR A 16 -5.53 -17.56 -36.84
CA THR A 16 -4.29 -16.86 -37.19
C THR A 16 -4.62 -15.36 -37.32
N ILE A 17 -4.57 -14.65 -36.20
CA ILE A 17 -4.52 -13.18 -36.22
C ILE A 17 -3.08 -12.85 -36.63
N SER A 18 -2.92 -12.43 -37.89
CA SER A 18 -1.67 -11.83 -38.38
C SER A 18 -1.54 -10.47 -37.69
N MET A 19 -0.99 -10.47 -36.49
CA MET A 19 -0.52 -9.23 -35.85
C MET A 19 0.75 -8.82 -36.60
N THR A 20 0.70 -7.74 -37.34
CA THR A 20 1.90 -7.02 -37.75
C THR A 20 2.61 -6.62 -36.48
N ALA A 21 3.69 -7.35 -36.14
CA ALA A 21 4.54 -7.02 -35.04
C ALA A 21 5.10 -5.61 -35.29
N SER A 22 4.74 -4.66 -34.43
CA SER A 22 5.46 -3.40 -34.40
C SER A 22 6.92 -3.74 -34.06
N ASP A 23 7.88 -3.18 -34.80
CA ASP A 23 9.33 -3.36 -34.62
C ASP A 23 9.85 -2.80 -33.29
N LYS A 24 9.02 -2.69 -32.27
CA LYS A 24 9.47 -2.37 -30.92
C LYS A 24 10.00 -3.65 -30.27
N PRO A 25 11.24 -3.64 -29.79
CA PRO A 25 11.78 -4.80 -29.09
C PRO A 25 10.85 -5.21 -27.95
N ALA A 26 10.59 -6.50 -27.83
CA ALA A 26 9.77 -7.04 -26.75
C ALA A 26 10.30 -6.51 -25.42
N ARG A 27 9.42 -6.01 -24.57
CA ARG A 27 9.79 -5.48 -23.27
C ARG A 27 10.42 -6.59 -22.44
N GLN A 28 11.73 -6.50 -22.19
CA GLN A 28 12.42 -7.47 -21.34
C GLN A 28 12.06 -7.23 -19.88
N MET A 29 11.78 -8.30 -19.16
CA MET A 29 11.63 -8.28 -17.72
C MET A 29 13.01 -8.28 -17.08
N ASN A 30 13.37 -7.21 -16.37
CA ASN A 30 14.67 -7.04 -15.72
C ASN A 30 14.69 -7.56 -14.27
N TYR A 31 13.56 -8.02 -13.76
CA TYR A 31 13.38 -8.51 -12.40
C TYR A 31 12.71 -9.87 -12.43
N TRP A 32 13.23 -10.82 -11.67
CA TRP A 32 12.67 -12.17 -11.57
C TRP A 32 12.76 -12.70 -10.12
N PRO A 33 11.91 -13.65 -9.76
CA PRO A 33 11.99 -14.32 -8.47
C PRO A 33 13.13 -15.33 -8.44
N ASP A 34 13.86 -15.37 -7.31
CA ASP A 34 14.82 -16.40 -6.98
C ASP A 34 14.67 -16.77 -5.51
N GLY A 35 14.09 -17.93 -5.23
CA GLY A 35 13.67 -18.32 -3.89
C GLY A 35 12.65 -17.33 -3.32
N ARG A 36 13.03 -16.57 -2.30
CA ARG A 36 12.20 -15.53 -1.66
C ARG A 36 12.63 -14.10 -2.03
N ASP A 37 13.56 -13.97 -2.96
CA ASP A 37 14.09 -12.69 -3.38
C ASP A 37 13.55 -12.26 -4.74
N ILE A 38 13.47 -10.96 -4.96
CA ILE A 38 13.32 -10.37 -6.27
C ILE A 38 14.72 -9.94 -6.71
N VAL A 39 15.18 -10.45 -7.83
CA VAL A 39 16.56 -10.30 -8.32
C VAL A 39 16.62 -9.46 -9.58
N CYS A 40 17.64 -8.62 -9.69
CA CYS A 40 18.01 -7.89 -10.89
C CYS A 40 19.53 -7.96 -11.08
N VAL A 41 19.99 -8.28 -12.29
CA VAL A 41 21.42 -8.28 -12.62
C VAL A 41 21.74 -7.11 -13.54
N ASN A 42 22.81 -6.40 -13.23
CA ASN A 42 23.29 -5.24 -13.99
C ASN A 42 22.22 -4.22 -14.29
N GLY A 43 21.51 -3.79 -13.25
CA GLY A 43 20.43 -2.82 -13.32
C GLY A 43 20.83 -1.49 -13.96
N GLN A 44 19.84 -0.67 -14.28
CA GLN A 44 19.97 0.56 -15.09
C GLN A 44 20.09 1.83 -14.24
N ASN A 45 20.57 1.73 -13.00
CA ASN A 45 20.66 2.84 -12.05
C ASN A 45 19.30 3.50 -11.76
N LYS A 46 18.32 2.69 -11.34
CA LYS A 46 17.00 3.20 -10.99
C LYS A 46 16.65 2.90 -9.54
N TYR A 47 16.08 3.88 -8.84
CA TYR A 47 15.47 3.64 -7.53
C TYR A 47 14.25 2.76 -7.69
N THR A 48 14.23 1.62 -7.01
CA THR A 48 13.22 0.59 -7.22
C THR A 48 12.52 0.15 -5.96
N ARG A 49 13.12 0.41 -4.79
CA ARG A 49 12.55 0.01 -3.50
C ARG A 49 12.86 1.04 -2.43
N ALA A 50 11.83 1.43 -1.70
CA ALA A 50 11.95 2.15 -0.44
C ALA A 50 11.99 1.14 0.72
N LEU A 51 12.90 1.34 1.65
CA LEU A 51 12.95 0.63 2.91
C LEU A 51 12.45 1.57 4.01
N TYR A 52 11.40 1.14 4.69
CA TYR A 52 10.83 1.82 5.84
C TYR A 52 11.28 1.12 7.10
N GLY A 53 11.62 1.90 8.12
CA GLY A 53 11.96 1.38 9.43
C GLY A 53 10.98 1.89 10.47
N THR A 54 11.11 3.15 10.85
CA THR A 54 10.16 3.82 11.73
C THR A 54 8.85 4.14 11.01
N HIS A 55 7.78 4.40 11.76
CA HIS A 55 6.47 4.77 11.21
C HIS A 55 6.38 6.28 10.90
N THR A 56 7.51 6.91 10.57
CA THR A 56 7.63 8.32 10.19
C THR A 56 7.71 8.50 8.67
N TYR A 57 7.93 9.72 8.22
CA TYR A 57 8.19 10.00 6.80
C TYR A 57 9.58 9.58 6.34
N TRP A 58 10.48 9.24 7.27
CA TRP A 58 11.84 8.85 6.95
C TRP A 58 11.89 7.48 6.27
N ARG A 59 12.67 7.39 5.22
CA ARG A 59 12.91 6.13 4.51
C ARG A 59 14.25 6.12 3.79
N LEU A 60 14.76 4.92 3.53
CA LEU A 60 15.91 4.68 2.68
C LEU A 60 15.45 4.22 1.30
N GLU A 61 15.70 5.03 0.29
CA GLU A 61 15.51 4.65 -1.11
C GLU A 61 16.71 3.85 -1.60
N THR A 62 16.46 2.74 -2.27
CA THR A 62 17.49 1.85 -2.79
C THR A 62 17.33 1.64 -4.29
N SER A 63 18.45 1.61 -4.99
CA SER A 63 18.54 1.43 -6.43
C SER A 63 18.82 -0.03 -6.81
N ASP A 64 18.71 -0.35 -8.09
CA ASP A 64 19.14 -1.62 -8.69
C ASP A 64 20.66 -1.71 -8.86
N ARG A 65 21.41 -0.67 -8.44
CA ARG A 65 22.85 -0.64 -8.20
C ARG A 65 23.12 0.03 -6.85
N PRO A 66 24.30 -0.11 -6.24
CA PRO A 66 24.54 0.32 -4.86
C PRO A 66 24.68 1.86 -4.71
N ILE A 67 23.63 2.56 -5.02
CA ILE A 67 23.43 3.97 -4.71
C ILE A 67 22.14 4.13 -3.91
N PHE A 68 22.13 5.04 -2.96
CA PHE A 68 21.08 5.19 -1.99
C PHE A 68 20.67 6.66 -1.85
N ALA A 69 19.46 6.87 -1.38
CA ALA A 69 19.04 8.18 -0.91
C ALA A 69 18.17 8.03 0.34
N THR A 70 18.31 8.97 1.27
CA THR A 70 17.37 9.10 2.37
C THR A 70 16.40 10.22 2.10
N VAL A 71 15.17 10.06 2.51
CA VAL A 71 14.12 11.03 2.35
C VAL A 71 13.41 11.21 3.68
N ASN A 72 13.56 12.40 4.27
CA ASN A 72 12.85 12.80 5.47
C ASN A 72 11.99 14.03 5.13
N ASN A 73 10.70 13.82 4.90
CA ASN A 73 9.79 14.83 4.33
C ASN A 73 10.19 15.36 2.92
N LYS A 74 9.50 16.37 2.43
CA LYS A 74 9.69 16.90 1.06
C LYS A 74 10.97 17.71 0.84
N LYS A 75 11.75 18.02 1.87
CA LYS A 75 12.85 19.02 1.78
C LYS A 75 14.20 18.50 2.28
N ASP A 76 14.22 17.39 2.99
CA ASP A 76 15.44 16.84 3.58
C ASP A 76 15.78 15.49 2.96
N CYS A 77 16.41 15.56 1.80
CA CYS A 77 16.88 14.40 1.05
C CYS A 77 18.39 14.39 0.99
N ARG A 78 18.99 13.21 1.13
CA ARG A 78 20.43 13.01 0.99
C ARG A 78 20.70 11.90 -0.02
N ASN A 79 21.75 12.06 -0.81
CA ASN A 79 22.29 11.01 -1.66
C ASN A 79 23.49 10.36 -0.96
N ILE A 80 23.60 9.04 -1.01
CA ILE A 80 24.70 8.27 -0.43
C ILE A 80 25.31 7.39 -1.50
N GLN A 81 26.61 7.56 -1.74
CA GLN A 81 27.40 6.77 -2.67
C GLN A 81 28.54 6.10 -1.94
N LEU A 82 28.85 4.86 -2.33
CA LEU A 82 29.90 4.05 -1.74
C LEU A 82 31.05 3.86 -2.73
N TYR A 83 32.27 4.00 -2.25
CA TYR A 83 33.48 3.89 -3.03
C TYR A 83 34.42 2.87 -2.40
N LEU A 84 35.05 2.05 -3.22
CA LEU A 84 36.16 1.20 -2.83
C LEU A 84 37.47 1.96 -3.04
N ILE A 85 38.32 2.01 -1.98
CA ILE A 85 39.68 2.52 -2.06
C ILE A 85 40.62 1.31 -1.95
N TYR A 86 41.41 1.10 -2.96
CA TYR A 86 42.33 -0.04 -3.05
C TYR A 86 43.60 0.34 -3.84
N ASN A 87 44.52 -0.57 -4.02
CA ASN A 87 45.85 -0.31 -4.61
C ASN A 87 45.83 0.32 -6.02
N LYS A 88 44.72 0.20 -6.75
CA LYS A 88 44.56 0.82 -8.08
C LYS A 88 43.82 2.15 -8.07
N GLY A 89 43.52 2.69 -6.89
CA GLY A 89 42.84 3.95 -6.72
C GLY A 89 41.45 3.87 -6.09
N GLU A 90 40.57 4.79 -6.43
CA GLU A 90 39.21 4.89 -5.92
C GLU A 90 38.20 4.55 -7.02
N GLN A 91 37.20 3.73 -6.69
CA GLN A 91 36.15 3.32 -7.61
C GLN A 91 34.77 3.45 -6.95
N ASN A 92 33.80 4.06 -7.62
CA ASN A 92 32.43 4.02 -7.21
C ASN A 92 31.87 2.59 -7.34
N LEU A 93 31.18 2.10 -6.33
CA LEU A 93 30.62 0.74 -6.36
C LEU A 93 29.51 0.57 -7.43
N THR A 94 28.86 1.67 -7.87
CA THR A 94 27.90 1.64 -8.99
C THR A 94 28.55 1.23 -10.32
N ASP A 95 29.87 1.45 -10.45
CA ASP A 95 30.63 1.18 -11.67
C ASP A 95 31.17 -0.26 -11.75
N ALA A 96 30.81 -1.11 -10.80
CA ALA A 96 31.18 -2.52 -10.82
C ALA A 96 30.65 -3.19 -12.11
N THR A 97 31.51 -3.98 -12.78
CA THR A 97 31.14 -4.64 -14.05
C THR A 97 30.04 -5.69 -13.88
N PHE A 98 29.94 -6.26 -12.69
CA PHE A 98 28.85 -7.16 -12.29
C PHE A 98 28.20 -6.66 -11.01
N CYS A 99 26.87 -6.52 -11.04
CA CYS A 99 26.05 -6.20 -9.88
C CYS A 99 24.79 -7.06 -9.90
N GLU A 100 24.66 -7.96 -8.96
CA GLU A 100 23.39 -8.62 -8.65
C GLU A 100 22.74 -7.88 -7.47
N ALA A 101 21.55 -7.36 -7.69
CA ALA A 101 20.77 -6.67 -6.68
C ALA A 101 19.55 -7.51 -6.29
N ARG A 102 19.40 -7.84 -5.02
CA ARG A 102 18.29 -8.60 -4.45
C ARG A 102 17.46 -7.74 -3.53
N TYR A 103 16.16 -7.90 -3.59
CA TYR A 103 15.23 -7.34 -2.63
C TYR A 103 14.48 -8.48 -1.94
N ARG A 104 14.56 -8.50 -0.62
CA ARG A 104 13.71 -9.30 0.27
C ARG A 104 13.05 -8.33 1.24
N GLY A 105 11.80 -8.50 1.58
CA GLY A 105 11.06 -7.56 2.42
C GLY A 105 11.91 -6.93 3.53
N GLY A 106 11.98 -5.60 3.53
CA GLY A 106 12.74 -4.82 4.52
C GLY A 106 14.25 -4.71 4.30
N ARG A 107 14.85 -5.33 3.26
CA ARG A 107 16.29 -5.23 3.00
C ARG A 107 16.65 -5.21 1.54
N ARG A 108 17.77 -4.58 1.22
CA ARG A 108 18.40 -4.62 -0.10
C ARG A 108 19.78 -5.26 0.00
N ILE A 109 20.06 -6.20 -0.90
CA ILE A 109 21.31 -6.99 -0.89
C ILE A 109 21.97 -6.82 -2.26
N TYR A 110 23.28 -6.64 -2.29
CA TYR A 110 24.06 -6.58 -3.52
C TYR A 110 25.24 -7.55 -3.45
N LEU A 111 25.51 -8.20 -4.59
CA LEU A 111 26.74 -8.91 -4.86
C LEU A 111 27.45 -8.22 -6.02
N LEU A 112 28.65 -7.72 -5.77
CA LEU A 112 29.44 -6.96 -6.73
C LEU A 112 30.72 -7.71 -7.07
N ARG A 113 31.06 -7.70 -8.35
CA ARG A 113 32.36 -8.16 -8.86
C ARG A 113 32.85 -7.20 -9.94
N ASP A 114 34.17 -7.11 -10.10
CA ASP A 114 34.74 -6.22 -11.09
C ASP A 114 36.05 -6.80 -11.63
N GLU A 115 36.27 -6.66 -12.93
CA GLU A 115 37.48 -7.17 -13.60
C GLU A 115 38.77 -6.44 -13.15
N ARG A 116 38.64 -5.24 -12.61
CA ARG A 116 39.75 -4.43 -12.06
C ARG A 116 40.19 -4.93 -10.68
N TRP A 117 39.38 -5.69 -9.99
CA TRP A 117 39.65 -6.21 -8.65
C TRP A 117 40.56 -7.44 -8.69
N PRO A 118 41.12 -7.87 -7.54
CA PRO A 118 41.85 -9.12 -7.46
C PRO A 118 41.00 -10.30 -7.94
N LYS A 119 41.63 -11.30 -8.53
CA LYS A 119 40.90 -12.48 -9.07
C LYS A 119 40.11 -13.16 -7.94
N GLY A 120 38.79 -13.28 -8.16
CA GLY A 120 37.85 -13.87 -7.21
C GLY A 120 37.43 -12.92 -6.07
N ALA A 121 37.83 -11.66 -6.11
CA ALA A 121 37.35 -10.69 -5.12
C ALA A 121 35.88 -10.31 -5.41
N GLU A 122 35.12 -10.14 -4.32
CA GLU A 122 33.73 -9.70 -4.38
C GLU A 122 33.35 -8.84 -3.16
N ILE A 123 32.34 -8.01 -3.33
CA ILE A 123 31.74 -7.24 -2.25
C ILE A 123 30.31 -7.71 -2.08
N ARG A 124 29.95 -8.09 -0.85
CA ARG A 124 28.57 -8.35 -0.43
C ARG A 124 28.10 -7.19 0.42
N LEU A 125 27.02 -6.54 0.00
CA LEU A 125 26.48 -5.36 0.68
C LEU A 125 25.03 -5.62 1.07
N ILE A 126 24.68 -5.35 2.33
CA ILE A 126 23.29 -5.36 2.83
C ILE A 126 22.96 -3.96 3.29
N ALA A 127 21.81 -3.44 2.88
CA ALA A 127 21.26 -2.16 3.33
C ALA A 127 19.89 -2.38 3.96
N ILE A 128 19.66 -1.76 5.12
CA ILE A 128 18.39 -1.75 5.85
C ILE A 128 18.07 -0.35 6.36
N ALA A 129 16.79 -0.09 6.59
CA ALA A 129 16.33 1.01 7.43
C ALA A 129 16.13 0.48 8.86
N SER A 130 16.57 1.21 9.88
CA SER A 130 16.39 0.80 11.28
C SER A 130 14.91 0.84 11.66
N MET A 131 14.45 -0.17 12.38
CA MET A 131 13.09 -0.25 12.91
C MET A 131 12.89 0.57 14.21
N ARG A 132 13.96 1.13 14.76
CA ARG A 132 14.00 1.78 16.08
C ARG A 132 14.21 3.28 16.01
N GLU A 133 14.89 3.77 14.98
CA GLU A 133 15.24 5.19 14.82
C GLU A 133 15.35 5.57 13.34
N GLU A 134 15.27 6.85 13.03
CA GLU A 134 15.46 7.36 11.67
C GLU A 134 16.91 7.21 11.22
N SER A 135 17.30 6.00 10.89
CA SER A 135 18.66 5.65 10.46
C SER A 135 18.67 4.56 9.41
N ALA A 136 19.74 4.54 8.64
CA ALA A 136 20.07 3.46 7.72
C ALA A 136 21.36 2.77 8.15
N LEU A 137 21.42 1.45 8.02
CA LEU A 137 22.60 0.64 8.24
C LEU A 137 23.01 -0.08 6.96
N TRP A 138 24.31 -0.15 6.75
CA TRP A 138 24.91 -0.96 5.71
C TRP A 138 25.96 -1.89 6.33
N GLN A 139 25.92 -3.15 5.94
CA GLN A 139 26.99 -4.12 6.19
C GLN A 139 27.65 -4.41 4.85
N ALA A 140 28.95 -4.17 4.76
CA ALA A 140 29.77 -4.55 3.62
C ALA A 140 30.76 -5.66 4.03
N GLU A 141 30.80 -6.73 3.24
CA GLU A 141 31.80 -7.79 3.38
C GLU A 141 32.72 -7.75 2.15
N LEU A 142 33.98 -7.40 2.38
CA LEU A 142 35.03 -7.35 1.35
C LEU A 142 35.73 -8.73 1.33
N VAL A 143 35.52 -9.50 0.29
CA VAL A 143 36.08 -10.85 0.12
C VAL A 143 37.23 -10.83 -0.89
N GLY A 144 38.37 -11.40 -0.56
CA GLY A 144 39.51 -11.54 -1.48
C GLY A 144 40.31 -10.24 -1.75
N PHE A 145 40.11 -9.20 -0.95
CA PHE A 145 40.90 -7.97 -1.02
C PHE A 145 42.08 -8.00 -0.09
N SER A 146 43.15 -7.23 -0.42
CA SER A 146 44.32 -7.09 0.41
C SER A 146 44.07 -6.21 1.64
N THR A 147 44.89 -6.39 2.66
CA THR A 147 44.96 -5.49 3.82
C THR A 147 45.17 -4.06 3.35
N GLY A 148 44.47 -3.10 3.98
CA GLY A 148 44.53 -1.68 3.61
C GLY A 148 43.48 -1.26 2.58
N THR A 149 42.66 -2.19 2.03
CA THR A 149 41.48 -1.85 1.26
C THR A 149 40.44 -1.20 2.17
N GLN A 150 39.85 -0.09 1.73
CA GLN A 150 38.89 0.68 2.52
C GLN A 150 37.59 0.87 1.75
N LEU A 151 36.51 0.99 2.49
CA LEU A 151 35.22 1.48 1.98
C LEU A 151 35.06 2.96 2.39
N LYS A 152 34.72 3.80 1.43
CA LYS A 152 34.41 5.20 1.66
C LYS A 152 32.95 5.46 1.31
N ALA A 153 32.24 6.16 2.18
CA ALA A 153 30.88 6.64 1.94
C ALA A 153 30.88 8.16 1.77
N VAL A 154 30.17 8.64 0.77
CA VAL A 154 29.99 10.05 0.51
C VAL A 154 28.51 10.35 0.53
N MET A 155 28.09 11.17 1.49
CA MET A 155 26.75 11.74 1.58
C MET A 155 26.77 13.15 1.03
N SER A 156 25.79 13.52 0.23
CA SER A 156 25.64 14.86 -0.32
C SER A 156 24.17 15.27 -0.35
N ASP A 157 23.95 16.59 -0.41
CA ASP A 157 22.63 17.11 -0.72
C ASP A 157 22.20 16.66 -2.11
N THR A 158 20.89 16.54 -2.31
CA THR A 158 20.32 16.24 -3.62
C THR A 158 20.01 17.52 -4.39
N LYS A 159 20.07 17.51 -5.71
CA LYS A 159 19.62 18.64 -6.54
C LYS A 159 18.10 18.77 -6.55
N GLY A 160 17.41 17.65 -6.55
CA GLY A 160 15.97 17.60 -6.51
C GLY A 160 15.46 17.83 -5.08
N GLN A 161 14.41 18.61 -4.94
CA GLN A 161 13.81 18.89 -3.63
C GLN A 161 12.81 17.82 -3.20
N THR A 162 12.35 16.98 -4.12
CA THR A 162 11.33 16.00 -3.86
C THR A 162 11.55 14.76 -4.69
N PHE A 163 11.64 13.66 -4.02
CA PHE A 163 11.44 12.36 -4.62
C PHE A 163 9.95 12.15 -4.78
N TYR A 164 9.44 12.43 -5.94
CA TYR A 164 8.05 12.23 -6.28
C TYR A 164 7.97 11.16 -7.36
N ARG A 165 7.75 9.95 -6.95
CA ARG A 165 7.26 8.94 -7.88
C ARG A 165 5.86 9.38 -8.27
N GLY A 166 5.66 9.72 -9.53
CA GLY A 166 4.33 9.96 -10.07
C GLY A 166 3.43 8.81 -9.66
N ALA A 167 2.23 9.13 -9.23
CA ALA A 167 1.29 8.34 -8.47
C ALA A 167 1.30 6.83 -8.67
N ASP A 168 1.65 6.33 -9.81
CA ASP A 168 1.27 4.97 -10.16
C ASP A 168 2.40 4.06 -10.53
N VAL A 169 3.63 4.56 -10.64
CA VAL A 169 4.51 3.71 -11.34
C VAL A 169 5.95 3.81 -11.03
N GLY A 170 6.44 2.76 -10.73
CA GLY A 170 7.65 2.46 -11.35
C GLY A 170 8.87 2.89 -10.59
N THR A 171 9.85 3.05 -11.35
CA THR A 171 11.23 3.34 -10.95
C THR A 171 11.56 4.78 -11.29
N ASP A 172 12.25 5.46 -10.39
CA ASP A 172 12.75 6.80 -10.64
C ASP A 172 14.21 6.76 -11.05
N ASP A 173 14.60 7.63 -11.97
CA ASP A 173 15.97 7.78 -12.36
C ASP A 173 16.81 8.39 -11.23
N LEU A 174 18.08 8.05 -11.15
CA LEU A 174 19.00 8.58 -10.16
C LEU A 174 19.17 10.10 -10.24
N THR A 175 18.89 10.68 -11.40
CA THR A 175 19.00 12.12 -11.65
C THR A 175 18.11 12.97 -10.73
N GLN A 176 17.05 12.41 -10.18
CA GLN A 176 16.16 13.13 -9.26
C GLN A 176 16.77 13.30 -7.86
N LEU A 177 17.63 12.37 -7.46
CA LEU A 177 18.31 12.37 -6.18
C LEU A 177 19.83 12.25 -6.37
N ASP A 178 20.35 12.83 -7.44
CA ASP A 178 21.77 12.80 -7.72
C ASP A 178 22.58 13.59 -6.66
N GLY A 179 23.74 13.08 -6.34
CA GLY A 179 24.65 13.64 -5.35
C GLY A 179 25.46 14.85 -5.81
N SER A 180 24.92 15.70 -6.68
CA SER A 180 25.59 16.90 -7.18
C SER A 180 25.40 18.14 -6.29
N GLY A 181 24.74 17.98 -5.13
CA GLY A 181 24.60 19.02 -4.13
C GLY A 181 25.92 19.51 -3.54
N LYS A 182 25.93 20.74 -3.03
CA LYS A 182 27.17 21.43 -2.60
C LYS A 182 27.74 20.92 -1.28
N ASN A 183 26.91 20.48 -0.36
CA ASN A 183 27.34 20.01 0.96
C ASN A 183 27.67 18.53 0.93
N LYS A 184 28.95 18.19 1.08
CA LYS A 184 29.40 16.80 1.10
C LYS A 184 29.97 16.43 2.46
N LYS A 185 29.55 15.29 2.99
CA LYS A 185 30.18 14.61 4.12
C LYS A 185 30.81 13.31 3.65
N THR A 186 31.99 13.00 4.15
CA THR A 186 32.69 11.76 3.81
C THR A 186 33.01 11.00 5.09
N ALA A 187 32.73 9.69 5.09
CA ALA A 187 33.22 8.75 6.08
C ALA A 187 34.05 7.67 5.36
N ALA A 188 35.15 7.24 5.96
CA ALA A 188 35.96 6.16 5.45
C ALA A 188 36.19 5.14 6.58
N SER A 189 36.23 3.84 6.25
CA SER A 189 36.60 2.81 7.19
C SER A 189 38.06 2.97 7.60
N SER A 190 38.36 2.86 8.90
CA SER A 190 39.74 2.87 9.37
C SER A 190 40.41 1.54 9.05
N SER A 191 41.72 1.55 8.83
CA SER A 191 42.51 0.33 8.69
C SER A 191 42.54 -0.54 9.99
N GLN A 192 42.24 0.06 11.13
CA GLN A 192 42.11 -0.62 12.42
C GLN A 192 40.85 -1.48 12.56
N ASN A 193 39.84 -1.28 11.75
CA ASN A 193 38.64 -2.14 11.73
C ASN A 193 38.92 -3.54 11.12
N SER A 194 40.20 -3.84 10.77
CA SER A 194 40.66 -5.08 10.17
C SER A 194 41.60 -5.88 11.07
N GLU A 195 41.68 -5.62 12.39
CA GLU A 195 42.65 -6.24 13.31
C GLU A 195 42.58 -7.77 13.45
N ASN A 196 41.56 -8.42 12.90
CA ASN A 196 41.48 -9.89 12.83
C ASN A 196 41.80 -10.43 11.41
N ALA A 197 42.43 -9.64 10.52
CA ALA A 197 42.58 -9.97 9.12
C ALA A 197 43.82 -10.81 8.74
N GLU A 198 44.71 -11.13 9.65
CA GLU A 198 45.91 -11.90 9.28
C GLU A 198 45.61 -13.34 8.82
N ASN A 199 44.41 -13.86 9.09
CA ASN A 199 43.96 -15.18 8.60
C ASN A 199 42.56 -15.24 8.03
N SER A 200 41.85 -14.14 7.92
CA SER A 200 40.48 -14.10 7.40
C SER A 200 40.46 -13.69 5.93
N LYS A 201 39.84 -14.53 5.07
CA LYS A 201 39.64 -14.23 3.63
C LYS A 201 38.63 -13.10 3.38
N SER A 202 38.04 -12.53 4.43
CA SER A 202 37.03 -11.45 4.28
C SER A 202 37.09 -10.45 5.45
N THR A 203 36.77 -9.19 5.15
CA THR A 203 36.66 -8.09 6.12
C THR A 203 35.23 -7.56 6.12
N ARG A 204 34.61 -7.44 7.31
CA ARG A 204 33.29 -6.84 7.46
C ARG A 204 33.40 -5.42 7.98
N LEU A 205 32.56 -4.54 7.41
CA LEU A 205 32.49 -3.12 7.73
C LEU A 205 31.02 -2.72 7.93
N TYR A 206 30.76 -1.86 8.88
CA TYR A 206 29.41 -1.39 9.21
C TYR A 206 29.35 0.11 9.13
N LEU A 207 28.46 0.63 8.28
CA LEU A 207 28.20 2.07 8.09
C LEU A 207 26.82 2.38 8.64
N ILE A 208 26.71 3.53 9.30
CA ILE A 208 25.42 4.08 9.74
C ILE A 208 25.24 5.51 9.26
N LEU A 209 24.02 5.87 8.94
CA LEU A 209 23.57 7.25 8.76
C LEU A 209 22.38 7.50 9.69
N LYS A 210 22.52 8.44 10.64
CA LYS A 210 21.45 8.84 11.57
C LYS A 210 20.89 10.21 11.20
N ASN A 211 19.57 10.34 11.21
CA ASN A 211 18.85 11.61 11.07
C ASN A 211 19.30 12.48 9.87
N ASN A 212 19.72 11.85 8.77
CA ASN A 212 20.27 12.52 7.57
C ASN A 212 21.49 13.42 7.82
N ILE A 213 22.17 13.29 8.94
CA ILE A 213 23.25 14.21 9.33
C ILE A 213 24.52 13.46 9.69
N ASP A 214 24.42 12.40 10.47
CA ASP A 214 25.56 11.73 11.06
C ASP A 214 25.89 10.43 10.30
N LEU A 215 26.89 10.51 9.44
CA LEU A 215 27.41 9.41 8.63
C LEU A 215 28.78 8.99 9.15
N HIS A 216 28.90 7.76 9.66
CA HIS A 216 30.17 7.21 10.13
C HIS A 216 30.21 5.69 10.09
N PHE A 217 31.40 5.10 10.14
CA PHE A 217 31.60 3.66 10.33
C PHE A 217 31.56 3.31 11.81
N LEU A 218 30.86 2.25 12.14
CA LEU A 218 30.79 1.70 13.49
C LEU A 218 31.99 0.77 13.76
N PRO A 219 32.44 0.65 15.02
CA PRO A 219 33.30 -0.48 15.44
C PRO A 219 32.64 -1.81 15.07
N ASN A 220 33.46 -2.82 14.72
CA ASN A 220 32.95 -4.08 14.20
C ASN A 220 31.97 -4.78 15.16
N ASP A 221 32.29 -4.85 16.44
CA ASP A 221 31.41 -5.50 17.42
C ASP A 221 30.08 -4.78 17.58
N GLU A 222 30.11 -3.45 17.68
CA GLU A 222 28.91 -2.62 17.75
C GLU A 222 28.07 -2.76 16.46
N GLY A 223 28.73 -2.68 15.31
CA GLY A 223 28.07 -2.79 14.01
C GLY A 223 27.43 -4.16 13.78
N GLN A 224 28.13 -5.24 14.17
CA GLN A 224 27.63 -6.60 14.10
C GLN A 224 26.42 -6.79 15.02
N GLN A 225 26.51 -6.35 16.26
CA GLN A 225 25.43 -6.44 17.23
C GLN A 225 24.20 -5.71 16.69
N ARG A 226 24.36 -4.45 16.29
CA ARG A 226 23.27 -3.61 15.80
C ARG A 226 22.60 -4.18 14.55
N MET A 227 23.40 -4.61 13.56
CA MET A 227 22.88 -5.25 12.36
C MET A 227 22.09 -6.52 12.68
N SER A 228 22.59 -7.34 13.60
CA SER A 228 21.93 -8.58 14.03
C SER A 228 20.59 -8.31 14.71
N GLU A 229 20.53 -7.32 15.59
CA GLU A 229 19.31 -6.92 16.29
C GLU A 229 18.24 -6.36 15.34
N GLU A 230 18.63 -5.47 14.41
CA GLU A 230 17.72 -4.93 13.42
C GLU A 230 17.22 -6.02 12.46
N MET A 231 18.10 -6.91 12.02
CA MET A 231 17.74 -8.03 11.16
C MET A 231 16.78 -9.01 11.85
N ALA A 232 16.91 -9.22 13.17
CA ALA A 232 15.96 -10.04 13.93
C ALA A 232 14.55 -9.45 13.89
N VAL A 233 14.41 -8.14 14.11
CA VAL A 233 13.11 -7.44 14.03
C VAL A 233 12.54 -7.49 12.62
N ILE A 234 13.35 -7.23 11.59
CA ILE A 234 12.91 -7.31 10.19
C ILE A 234 12.46 -8.73 9.82
N ASN A 235 13.19 -9.77 10.29
CA ASN A 235 12.82 -11.15 10.03
C ASN A 235 11.52 -11.56 10.73
N GLU A 236 11.32 -11.14 11.98
CA GLU A 236 10.06 -11.35 12.70
C GLU A 236 8.89 -10.68 11.97
N LEU A 237 9.06 -9.42 11.60
CA LEU A 237 8.06 -8.67 10.87
C LEU A 237 7.69 -9.38 9.55
N THR A 238 8.67 -9.62 8.70
CA THR A 238 8.46 -10.12 7.34
C THR A 238 8.18 -11.62 7.27
N GLY A 239 8.41 -12.35 8.35
CA GLY A 239 8.08 -13.78 8.51
C GLY A 239 6.60 -14.07 8.78
N ARG A 240 5.75 -13.05 8.95
CA ARG A 240 4.31 -13.25 9.26
C ARG A 240 3.54 -13.92 8.13
N VAL A 241 3.97 -13.74 6.89
CA VAL A 241 3.33 -14.36 5.72
C VAL A 241 4.38 -15.02 4.84
N GLU A 242 4.14 -16.28 4.55
CA GLU A 242 4.95 -17.07 3.63
C GLU A 242 4.04 -17.78 2.63
N PHE A 243 4.38 -17.66 1.35
CA PHE A 243 3.72 -18.40 0.28
C PHE A 243 4.63 -19.51 -0.24
N THR A 244 4.05 -20.70 -0.42
CA THR A 244 4.70 -21.84 -1.09
C THR A 244 3.73 -22.36 -2.14
N THR A 245 3.93 -21.95 -3.38
CA THR A 245 3.09 -22.29 -4.53
C THR A 245 3.94 -22.74 -5.69
N PRO A 246 3.36 -23.34 -6.73
CA PRO A 246 4.08 -23.64 -7.98
C PRO A 246 4.57 -22.38 -8.73
N ASP A 247 3.97 -21.21 -8.45
CA ASP A 247 4.35 -19.95 -9.10
C ASP A 247 5.39 -19.20 -8.24
N PRO A 248 6.65 -19.07 -8.72
CA PRO A 248 7.70 -18.39 -7.99
C PRO A 248 7.45 -16.89 -7.80
N PHE A 249 6.63 -16.25 -8.65
CA PHE A 249 6.25 -14.85 -8.48
C PHE A 249 5.34 -14.64 -7.27
N ILE A 250 4.46 -15.61 -6.98
CA ILE A 250 3.63 -15.55 -5.77
C ILE A 250 4.48 -15.77 -4.52
N ASN A 251 5.48 -16.66 -4.58
CA ASN A 251 6.29 -17.02 -3.42
C ASN A 251 7.13 -15.86 -2.87
N VAL A 252 7.48 -14.88 -3.71
CA VAL A 252 8.22 -13.68 -3.27
C VAL A 252 7.32 -12.61 -2.66
N LEU A 253 6.00 -12.73 -2.73
CA LEU A 253 5.08 -11.69 -2.29
C LEU A 253 4.94 -11.63 -0.77
N GLY A 254 4.97 -12.73 -0.04
CA GLY A 254 4.66 -12.77 1.39
C GLY A 254 5.40 -11.71 2.21
N ALA A 255 6.71 -11.83 2.33
CA ALA A 255 7.55 -10.89 3.05
C ALA A 255 7.45 -9.45 2.51
N ASN A 256 7.30 -9.30 1.19
CA ASN A 256 7.23 -8.00 0.53
C ASN A 256 5.90 -7.27 0.82
N LEU A 257 4.78 -8.00 0.86
CA LEU A 257 3.47 -7.45 1.23
C LEU A 257 3.45 -7.00 2.69
N VAL A 258 4.02 -7.79 3.59
CA VAL A 258 4.11 -7.41 5.02
C VAL A 258 4.96 -6.16 5.20
N ALA A 259 6.15 -6.10 4.56
CA ALA A 259 7.00 -4.91 4.61
C ALA A 259 6.30 -3.66 4.03
N ALA A 260 5.54 -3.81 2.95
CA ALA A 260 4.77 -2.72 2.37
C ALA A 260 3.63 -2.28 3.31
N ALA A 261 2.90 -3.23 3.90
CA ALA A 261 1.83 -2.94 4.85
C ALA A 261 2.34 -2.20 6.09
N ASP A 262 3.48 -2.62 6.65
CA ASP A 262 4.13 -1.89 7.73
C ASP A 262 4.57 -0.48 7.29
N GLY A 263 5.04 -0.34 6.06
CA GLY A 263 5.53 0.92 5.51
C GLY A 263 4.46 2.02 5.34
N TYR A 264 3.17 1.70 5.23
CA TYR A 264 2.11 2.71 5.20
C TYR A 264 1.36 2.88 6.53
N TRP A 265 1.79 2.22 7.58
CA TRP A 265 1.38 2.50 8.96
C TRP A 265 2.13 3.73 9.49
N ASP A 266 1.45 4.66 10.14
CA ASP A 266 2.05 5.91 10.66
C ASP A 266 2.19 5.92 12.19
N GLY A 267 1.95 4.78 12.84
CA GLY A 267 1.94 4.66 14.30
C GLY A 267 0.53 4.78 14.90
N GLN A 268 -0.46 5.26 14.14
CA GLN A 268 -1.84 5.38 14.57
C GLN A 268 -2.85 4.89 13.53
N THR A 269 -2.62 5.18 12.25
CA THR A 269 -3.57 4.88 11.18
C THR A 269 -2.88 4.25 9.96
N TRP A 270 -3.64 3.49 9.21
CA TRP A 270 -3.27 3.06 7.87
C TRP A 270 -3.41 4.24 6.91
N LEU A 271 -2.35 4.56 6.20
CA LEU A 271 -2.32 5.63 5.21
C LEU A 271 -2.79 5.16 3.83
N HIS A 272 -3.04 6.09 2.92
CA HIS A 272 -3.41 5.79 1.54
C HIS A 272 -2.32 5.00 0.81
N GLY A 273 -1.06 5.32 1.03
CA GLY A 273 0.08 4.62 0.42
C GLY A 273 1.41 4.91 1.08
N CYS A 274 2.47 4.34 0.52
CA CYS A 274 3.80 4.39 1.12
C CYS A 274 4.60 5.64 0.76
N ILE A 275 4.67 6.04 -0.49
CA ILE A 275 5.62 7.06 -0.97
C ILE A 275 4.92 8.41 -1.21
N GLY A 276 4.52 8.69 -2.43
CA GLY A 276 3.86 9.95 -2.80
C GLY A 276 2.48 10.12 -2.17
N TRP A 277 1.83 9.03 -1.87
CA TRP A 277 0.48 8.96 -1.31
C TRP A 277 0.44 8.65 0.19
N ARG A 278 1.52 8.96 0.93
CA ARG A 278 1.56 8.80 2.38
C ARG A 278 0.70 9.88 3.05
N SER A 279 -0.60 9.72 2.97
CA SER A 279 -1.59 10.68 3.49
C SER A 279 -2.77 9.95 4.14
N PRO A 280 -3.38 10.53 5.20
CA PRO A 280 -4.54 9.94 5.85
C PRO A 280 -5.77 9.93 4.94
N LEU A 281 -6.49 8.82 4.95
CA LEU A 281 -7.82 8.66 4.38
C LEU A 281 -8.60 7.65 5.23
N ALA A 282 -9.86 7.92 5.51
CA ALA A 282 -10.67 7.09 6.41
C ALA A 282 -10.80 5.65 5.90
N GLY A 283 -11.17 5.46 4.65
CA GLY A 283 -11.41 4.15 4.06
C GLY A 283 -10.73 4.01 2.70
N TRP A 284 -9.45 3.66 2.65
CA TRP A 284 -8.74 3.38 1.42
C TRP A 284 -8.13 1.97 1.42
N ARG A 285 -8.91 0.99 1.87
CA ARG A 285 -8.54 -0.44 1.85
C ARG A 285 -7.35 -0.81 2.74
N GLY A 286 -6.72 0.16 3.44
CA GLY A 286 -5.59 -0.08 4.31
C GLY A 286 -5.94 -0.91 5.53
N GLY A 287 -7.15 -0.75 6.05
CA GLY A 287 -7.64 -1.45 7.23
C GLY A 287 -7.82 -2.97 7.04
N TYR A 288 -8.09 -3.43 5.80
CA TYR A 288 -8.31 -4.87 5.55
C TYR A 288 -7.11 -5.77 5.86
N VAL A 289 -5.89 -5.24 5.77
CA VAL A 289 -4.70 -6.08 5.92
C VAL A 289 -4.28 -6.29 7.37
N GLY A 290 -4.66 -5.38 8.27
CA GLY A 290 -4.20 -5.41 9.66
C GLY A 290 -4.51 -6.71 10.38
N ASP A 291 -5.75 -7.14 10.33
CA ASP A 291 -6.21 -8.35 11.01
C ASP A 291 -5.64 -9.62 10.38
N ALA A 292 -5.59 -9.67 9.04
CA ALA A 292 -4.98 -10.79 8.33
C ALA A 292 -3.49 -10.99 8.66
N LEU A 293 -2.79 -9.92 9.07
CA LEU A 293 -1.41 -9.95 9.53
C LEU A 293 -1.27 -10.11 11.05
N GLY A 294 -2.37 -10.27 11.80
CA GLY A 294 -2.38 -10.37 13.25
C GLY A 294 -2.10 -9.04 13.96
N TRP A 295 -2.39 -7.90 13.32
CA TRP A 295 -2.21 -6.56 13.87
C TRP A 295 -3.53 -5.96 14.36
N ASN A 296 -4.30 -6.72 15.14
CA ASN A 296 -5.61 -6.30 15.63
C ASN A 296 -5.55 -4.97 16.40
N ASP A 297 -4.49 -4.75 17.20
CA ASP A 297 -4.31 -3.50 17.94
C ASP A 297 -4.11 -2.29 17.00
N ARG A 298 -3.39 -2.47 15.89
CA ARG A 298 -3.25 -1.44 14.85
C ARG A 298 -4.60 -1.17 14.17
N SER A 299 -5.36 -2.22 13.85
CA SER A 299 -6.71 -2.09 13.30
C SER A 299 -7.62 -1.31 14.23
N LYS A 300 -7.67 -1.68 15.53
CA LYS A 300 -8.44 -0.92 16.54
C LYS A 300 -7.99 0.53 16.66
N SER A 301 -6.68 0.80 16.64
CA SER A 301 -6.14 2.16 16.67
C SER A 301 -6.63 3.00 15.48
N HIS A 302 -6.60 2.43 14.27
CA HIS A 302 -7.08 3.07 13.06
C HIS A 302 -8.57 3.40 13.14
N TYR A 303 -9.40 2.42 13.48
CA TYR A 303 -10.85 2.62 13.55
C TYR A 303 -11.24 3.60 14.65
N ASP A 304 -10.59 3.55 15.80
CA ASP A 304 -10.79 4.51 16.88
C ASP A 304 -10.45 5.94 16.48
N ALA A 305 -9.37 6.14 15.76
CA ALA A 305 -8.94 7.46 15.32
C ALA A 305 -9.95 8.10 14.36
N TYR A 306 -10.52 7.33 13.45
CA TYR A 306 -11.56 7.81 12.52
C TYR A 306 -12.97 7.83 13.14
N ALA A 307 -13.27 7.00 14.13
CA ALA A 307 -14.48 7.13 14.92
C ALA A 307 -14.59 8.50 15.62
N ARG A 308 -13.44 9.05 16.04
CA ARG A 308 -13.36 10.41 16.59
C ARG A 308 -13.50 11.50 15.52
N SER A 309 -13.37 11.15 14.25
CA SER A 309 -13.56 12.07 13.13
C SER A 309 -14.99 12.09 12.60
N GLN A 310 -15.90 11.32 13.21
CA GLN A 310 -17.30 11.30 12.83
C GLN A 310 -18.02 12.56 13.34
N VAL A 311 -18.68 13.24 12.43
CA VAL A 311 -19.50 14.43 12.72
C VAL A 311 -20.74 14.03 13.50
N LYS A 312 -21.02 14.71 14.63
CA LYS A 312 -22.10 14.36 15.57
C LYS A 312 -23.08 15.49 15.85
N ASN A 313 -22.72 16.74 15.64
CA ASN A 313 -23.48 17.90 16.10
C ASN A 313 -23.61 18.98 15.02
N ARG A 314 -23.77 18.60 13.77
CA ARG A 314 -24.05 19.56 12.69
C ARG A 314 -25.49 19.44 12.25
N PRO A 315 -26.28 20.52 12.39
CA PRO A 315 -27.59 20.59 11.78
C PRO A 315 -27.49 20.37 10.29
N GLN A 316 -28.49 19.71 9.70
CA GLN A 316 -28.49 19.47 8.27
C GLN A 316 -29.77 19.96 7.61
N THR A 317 -29.62 20.37 6.36
CA THR A 317 -30.72 20.59 5.42
C THR A 317 -30.54 19.62 4.26
N ILE A 318 -31.55 18.81 3.98
CA ILE A 318 -31.57 17.95 2.80
C ILE A 318 -32.01 18.78 1.62
N PHE A 319 -31.14 18.95 0.66
CA PHE A 319 -31.46 19.54 -0.63
C PHE A 319 -31.60 18.42 -1.66
N GLY A 320 -32.55 18.54 -2.57
CA GLY A 320 -32.61 17.70 -3.75
C GLY A 320 -31.32 17.80 -4.56
N ALA A 321 -31.07 16.81 -5.41
CA ALA A 321 -29.95 16.83 -6.33
C ALA A 321 -29.93 18.12 -7.16
N THR A 322 -28.76 18.75 -7.26
CA THR A 322 -28.57 19.94 -8.11
C THR A 322 -27.86 19.53 -9.39
N GLN A 323 -28.25 20.12 -10.53
CA GLN A 323 -27.57 19.89 -11.78
C GLN A 323 -26.35 20.79 -11.91
N ASP A 324 -25.21 20.19 -12.24
CA ASP A 324 -24.03 20.92 -12.74
C ASP A 324 -24.20 21.11 -14.24
N GLU A 325 -24.69 22.28 -14.64
CA GLU A 325 -25.00 22.60 -16.04
C GLU A 325 -23.78 22.46 -16.96
N LYS A 326 -22.56 22.76 -16.46
CA LYS A 326 -21.35 22.67 -17.27
C LYS A 326 -20.97 21.22 -17.58
N LYS A 327 -21.34 20.27 -16.73
CA LYS A 327 -21.03 18.85 -16.88
C LYS A 327 -22.26 18.01 -17.23
N ASN A 328 -23.44 18.62 -17.24
CA ASN A 328 -24.71 17.91 -17.39
C ASN A 328 -24.89 16.73 -16.42
N LEU A 329 -24.47 16.92 -15.17
CA LEU A 329 -24.47 15.91 -14.11
C LEU A 329 -25.27 16.38 -12.90
N ALA A 330 -26.00 15.47 -12.27
CA ALA A 330 -26.53 15.70 -10.94
C ALA A 330 -25.42 15.67 -9.91
N ARG A 331 -25.50 16.55 -8.90
CA ARG A 331 -24.51 16.66 -7.83
C ARG A 331 -25.15 16.84 -6.48
N ALA A 332 -24.54 16.25 -5.45
CA ALA A 332 -24.76 16.64 -4.06
C ALA A 332 -23.95 17.91 -3.74
N ARG A 333 -24.46 18.76 -2.84
CA ARG A 333 -23.73 19.97 -2.42
C ARG A 333 -22.56 19.63 -1.52
N THR A 334 -21.42 20.31 -1.73
CA THR A 334 -20.19 20.17 -0.96
C THR A 334 -20.07 21.31 0.04
N GLU A 335 -20.97 21.33 1.05
CA GLU A 335 -21.02 22.36 2.08
C GLU A 335 -21.35 21.71 3.44
N TRP A 336 -20.81 22.24 4.55
CA TRP A 336 -21.19 21.81 5.88
C TRP A 336 -22.67 22.05 6.15
N GLY A 337 -23.32 21.07 6.77
CA GLY A 337 -24.75 21.12 7.07
C GLY A 337 -25.65 20.69 5.92
N THR A 338 -25.09 20.31 4.77
CA THR A 338 -25.82 19.60 3.69
C THR A 338 -25.87 18.10 3.98
N GLY A 339 -26.67 17.37 3.22
CA GLY A 339 -26.81 15.92 3.41
C GLY A 339 -25.47 15.19 3.41
N MET A 340 -24.59 15.47 2.43
CA MET A 340 -23.30 14.83 2.27
C MET A 340 -22.37 15.08 3.49
N TYR A 341 -22.38 16.29 4.04
CA TYR A 341 -21.50 16.71 5.15
C TYR A 341 -22.29 17.10 6.38
N SER A 342 -22.91 16.12 7.00
CA SER A 342 -23.77 16.25 8.18
C SER A 342 -23.45 15.17 9.21
N ASN A 343 -24.31 15.05 10.22
CA ASN A 343 -24.16 14.05 11.28
C ASN A 343 -24.07 12.63 10.69
N GLY A 344 -23.02 11.92 11.05
CA GLY A 344 -22.69 10.58 10.56
C GLY A 344 -21.55 10.54 9.56
N TYR A 345 -21.25 11.65 8.87
CA TYR A 345 -20.09 11.76 7.98
C TYR A 345 -18.78 11.61 8.76
N ILE A 346 -17.83 10.86 8.21
CA ILE A 346 -16.50 10.64 8.78
C ILE A 346 -15.48 11.45 7.99
N CYS A 347 -14.79 12.37 8.67
CA CYS A 347 -13.86 13.29 8.07
C CYS A 347 -12.55 12.63 7.62
N ARG A 348 -11.84 13.31 6.72
CA ARG A 348 -10.58 12.82 6.11
C ARG A 348 -9.46 12.58 7.11
N LEU A 349 -9.28 13.48 8.09
CA LEU A 349 -8.16 13.40 9.01
C LEU A 349 -8.56 12.64 10.29
N PRO A 350 -7.71 11.77 10.81
CA PRO A 350 -7.97 11.08 12.06
C PRO A 350 -8.07 12.09 13.21
N ASN A 351 -8.95 11.82 14.17
CA ASN A 351 -9.19 12.62 15.38
C ASN A 351 -9.70 14.05 15.13
N ARG A 352 -10.23 14.36 13.95
CA ARG A 352 -10.73 15.70 13.58
C ARG A 352 -12.02 15.58 12.77
N ASP A 353 -13.04 16.36 13.12
CA ASP A 353 -14.37 16.39 12.51
C ASP A 353 -14.62 17.67 11.69
N ASP A 354 -13.56 18.29 11.17
CA ASP A 354 -13.61 19.62 10.55
C ASP A 354 -13.06 19.66 9.10
N LEU A 355 -12.78 18.52 8.46
CA LEU A 355 -12.27 18.48 7.09
C LEU A 355 -13.13 17.62 6.18
N MET A 356 -13.83 18.28 5.26
CA MET A 356 -14.56 17.61 4.17
C MET A 356 -13.63 16.95 3.17
N HIS A 357 -14.03 15.79 2.69
CA HIS A 357 -13.36 15.05 1.61
C HIS A 357 -14.39 14.17 0.88
N HIS A 358 -13.93 13.16 0.15
CA HIS A 358 -14.81 12.22 -0.53
C HIS A 358 -15.72 11.48 0.44
N TYR A 359 -17.02 11.57 0.21
CA TYR A 359 -18.03 10.98 1.09
C TYR A 359 -18.10 9.46 0.97
N ASP A 360 -17.87 8.92 -0.21
CA ASP A 360 -17.97 7.50 -0.53
C ASP A 360 -16.91 6.64 0.18
N MET A 361 -15.81 7.25 0.63
CA MET A 361 -14.82 6.57 1.47
C MET A 361 -15.36 6.17 2.83
N ASN A 362 -16.46 6.76 3.27
CA ASN A 362 -17.14 6.36 4.50
C ASN A 362 -17.72 4.95 4.41
N LEU A 363 -18.26 4.57 3.25
CA LEU A 363 -18.73 3.20 3.00
C LEU A 363 -17.60 2.18 3.19
N ASN A 364 -16.43 2.50 2.64
CA ASN A 364 -15.29 1.60 2.73
C ASN A 364 -14.72 1.52 4.15
N TYR A 365 -14.64 2.64 4.88
CA TYR A 365 -14.22 2.64 6.29
C TYR A 365 -15.13 1.75 7.15
N ILE A 366 -16.43 1.85 6.96
CA ILE A 366 -17.39 1.01 7.69
C ILE A 366 -17.25 -0.47 7.28
N ASP A 367 -17.05 -0.76 6.00
CA ASP A 367 -16.82 -2.14 5.56
C ASP A 367 -15.51 -2.72 6.12
N GLU A 368 -14.43 -1.92 6.19
CA GLU A 368 -13.18 -2.31 6.85
C GLU A 368 -13.38 -2.59 8.35
N LEU A 369 -14.14 -1.75 9.05
CA LEU A 369 -14.50 -1.96 10.45
C LEU A 369 -15.32 -3.25 10.63
N LEU A 370 -16.30 -3.49 9.78
CA LEU A 370 -17.10 -4.71 9.80
C LEU A 370 -16.26 -5.96 9.46
N TRP A 371 -15.27 -5.80 8.60
CA TRP A 371 -14.29 -6.84 8.31
C TRP A 371 -13.44 -7.18 9.53
N HIS A 372 -12.97 -6.17 10.27
CA HIS A 372 -12.27 -6.37 11.54
C HIS A 372 -13.11 -7.19 12.52
N PHE A 373 -14.41 -6.93 12.62
CA PHE A 373 -15.29 -7.70 13.49
C PHE A 373 -15.47 -9.17 13.08
N CYS A 374 -15.18 -9.52 11.82
CA CYS A 374 -15.14 -10.92 11.40
C CYS A 374 -13.89 -11.66 11.94
N TYR A 375 -12.82 -10.94 12.27
CA TYR A 375 -11.60 -11.49 12.89
C TYR A 375 -11.61 -11.41 14.41
N ASP A 376 -12.08 -10.30 14.94
CA ASP A 376 -12.10 -10.01 16.38
C ASP A 376 -13.47 -9.46 16.78
N ALA A 377 -14.38 -10.36 17.13
CA ALA A 377 -15.74 -10.06 17.57
C ALA A 377 -15.79 -9.75 19.10
N ASP A 378 -14.81 -9.04 19.65
CA ASP A 378 -14.79 -8.62 21.05
C ASP A 378 -16.05 -7.82 21.39
N PRO A 379 -16.95 -8.32 22.28
CA PRO A 379 -18.20 -7.64 22.58
C PRO A 379 -18.02 -6.25 23.19
N ALA A 380 -16.91 -6.00 23.88
CA ALA A 380 -16.63 -4.68 24.45
C ALA A 380 -16.29 -3.68 23.32
N TYR A 381 -15.51 -4.11 22.34
CA TYR A 381 -15.18 -3.28 21.20
C TYR A 381 -16.37 -3.09 20.25
N LEU A 382 -17.19 -4.11 20.05
CA LEU A 382 -18.47 -3.99 19.33
C LEU A 382 -19.37 -2.91 19.96
N ARG A 383 -19.57 -2.94 21.30
CA ARG A 383 -20.34 -1.91 22.00
C ARG A 383 -19.74 -0.51 21.88
N LYS A 384 -18.42 -0.40 21.92
CA LYS A 384 -17.71 0.87 21.75
C LYS A 384 -17.96 1.49 20.37
N MET A 385 -17.92 0.68 19.32
CA MET A 385 -18.05 1.14 17.93
C MET A 385 -19.49 1.18 17.44
N TRP A 386 -20.43 0.58 18.16
CA TRP A 386 -21.84 0.55 17.81
C TRP A 386 -22.47 1.93 17.53
N PRO A 387 -22.24 2.97 18.34
CA PRO A 387 -22.75 4.32 18.04
C PRO A 387 -22.23 4.88 16.71
N VAL A 388 -20.98 4.56 16.34
CA VAL A 388 -20.37 5.00 15.09
C VAL A 388 -21.06 4.36 13.90
N LEU A 389 -21.28 3.04 13.96
CA LEU A 389 -21.98 2.27 12.94
C LEU A 389 -23.42 2.75 12.77
N LYS A 390 -24.16 2.89 13.88
CA LYS A 390 -25.55 3.38 13.86
C LYS A 390 -25.67 4.73 13.16
N LEU A 391 -24.88 5.68 13.60
CA LEU A 391 -24.94 7.04 13.08
C LEU A 391 -24.53 7.10 11.60
N HIS A 392 -23.61 6.22 11.14
CA HIS A 392 -23.28 6.09 9.72
C HIS A 392 -24.45 5.53 8.93
N LEU A 393 -25.09 4.43 9.36
CA LEU A 393 -26.24 3.84 8.67
C LEU A 393 -27.43 4.81 8.61
N GLU A 394 -27.67 5.58 9.66
CA GLU A 394 -28.66 6.66 9.67
C GLU A 394 -28.32 7.77 8.67
N TRP A 395 -27.03 8.13 8.55
CA TRP A 395 -26.53 9.12 7.59
C TRP A 395 -26.69 8.61 6.14
N GLU A 396 -26.36 7.36 5.89
CA GLU A 396 -26.55 6.71 4.58
C GLU A 396 -28.03 6.69 4.19
N LYS A 397 -28.90 6.12 5.03
CA LYS A 397 -30.33 6.02 4.74
C LYS A 397 -30.96 7.38 4.47
N ARG A 398 -30.64 8.39 5.28
CA ARG A 398 -31.21 9.72 5.17
C ARG A 398 -30.77 10.49 3.94
N ASN A 399 -29.52 10.34 3.52
CA ASN A 399 -28.93 11.19 2.49
C ASN A 399 -28.80 10.52 1.13
N TRP A 400 -28.74 9.20 1.11
CA TRP A 400 -28.48 8.42 -0.11
C TRP A 400 -29.63 7.49 -0.51
N ASP A 401 -30.68 7.43 0.31
CA ASP A 401 -31.98 6.80 -0.01
C ASP A 401 -33.12 7.74 0.41
N PRO A 402 -33.16 9.00 -0.11
CA PRO A 402 -34.13 9.99 0.34
C PRO A 402 -35.56 9.72 -0.15
N ASP A 403 -35.75 8.91 -1.19
CA ASP A 403 -37.04 8.51 -1.71
C ASP A 403 -37.57 7.19 -1.11
N GLY A 404 -36.73 6.51 -0.33
CA GLY A 404 -37.10 5.32 0.43
C GLY A 404 -37.32 4.08 -0.43
N ASP A 405 -36.70 4.01 -1.62
CA ASP A 405 -36.80 2.86 -2.51
C ASP A 405 -35.79 1.74 -2.17
N HIS A 406 -34.98 1.93 -1.12
CA HIS A 406 -33.93 1.03 -0.64
C HIS A 406 -32.76 0.84 -1.62
N LEU A 407 -32.61 1.73 -2.59
CA LEU A 407 -31.47 1.79 -3.48
C LEU A 407 -30.70 3.09 -3.25
N TYR A 408 -29.41 2.97 -3.04
CA TYR A 408 -28.61 4.09 -2.55
C TYR A 408 -27.99 4.89 -3.69
N ASP A 409 -28.24 6.18 -3.67
CA ASP A 409 -27.72 7.16 -4.61
C ASP A 409 -26.20 7.28 -4.52
N ALA A 410 -25.57 7.64 -5.62
CA ALA A 410 -24.23 8.16 -5.63
C ALA A 410 -24.04 9.24 -6.70
N TYR A 411 -23.04 10.08 -6.52
CA TYR A 411 -22.72 11.15 -7.46
C TYR A 411 -21.27 11.04 -7.89
N CYS A 412 -20.34 11.77 -7.26
CA CYS A 412 -18.91 11.59 -7.52
C CYS A 412 -18.33 10.58 -6.52
N CYS A 413 -17.82 9.49 -7.02
CA CYS A 413 -17.17 8.43 -6.23
C CYS A 413 -15.69 8.35 -6.56
N ILE A 414 -14.87 8.07 -5.55
CA ILE A 414 -13.42 8.02 -5.68
C ILE A 414 -12.86 6.63 -5.35
N TRP A 415 -13.44 5.94 -4.39
CA TRP A 415 -12.82 4.71 -3.87
C TRP A 415 -12.82 3.55 -4.87
N ALA A 416 -13.82 3.44 -5.73
CA ALA A 416 -13.91 2.37 -6.72
C ALA A 416 -12.95 2.62 -7.88
N SER A 417 -12.92 3.86 -8.36
CA SER A 417 -11.98 4.37 -9.36
C SER A 417 -11.98 5.89 -9.29
N ASP A 418 -10.84 6.53 -9.48
CA ASP A 418 -10.75 7.99 -9.43
C ASP A 418 -11.78 8.66 -10.34
N ALA A 419 -12.56 9.56 -9.74
CA ALA A 419 -13.51 10.41 -10.43
C ALA A 419 -14.61 9.66 -11.23
N LEU A 420 -15.21 8.65 -10.65
CA LEU A 420 -16.47 8.10 -11.16
C LEU A 420 -17.60 9.09 -10.94
N TYR A 421 -18.36 9.34 -11.99
CA TYR A 421 -19.50 10.26 -11.95
C TYR A 421 -20.81 9.53 -12.26
N TYR A 422 -21.73 9.58 -11.32
CA TYR A 422 -23.09 9.10 -11.46
C TYR A 422 -24.06 10.30 -11.43
N ASN A 423 -25.25 10.12 -11.99
CA ASN A 423 -26.31 11.14 -11.98
C ASN A 423 -27.27 10.95 -10.80
N GLY A 424 -26.80 10.42 -9.69
CA GLY A 424 -27.65 9.96 -8.60
C GLY A 424 -28.41 8.68 -8.99
N GLY A 425 -29.40 8.34 -8.21
CA GLY A 425 -30.21 7.14 -8.42
C GLY A 425 -29.53 5.88 -7.88
N ALA A 426 -30.06 4.73 -8.22
CA ALA A 426 -29.64 3.45 -7.69
C ALA A 426 -28.27 3.04 -8.19
N VAL A 427 -27.25 3.18 -7.34
CA VAL A 427 -25.86 2.77 -7.66
C VAL A 427 -25.53 1.44 -6.98
N THR A 428 -25.23 0.42 -7.76
CA THR A 428 -25.11 -0.96 -7.31
C THR A 428 -24.07 -1.14 -6.22
N HIS A 429 -22.86 -0.59 -6.35
CA HIS A 429 -21.84 -0.78 -5.33
C HIS A 429 -22.18 -0.06 -4.02
N SER A 430 -22.73 1.16 -4.06
CA SER A 430 -23.16 1.89 -2.86
C SER A 430 -24.29 1.15 -2.14
N THR A 431 -25.26 0.66 -2.92
CA THR A 431 -26.37 -0.13 -2.39
C THR A 431 -25.89 -1.45 -1.77
N ALA A 432 -24.92 -2.13 -2.39
CA ALA A 432 -24.35 -3.37 -1.88
C ALA A 432 -23.59 -3.16 -0.54
N TYR A 433 -22.86 -2.07 -0.38
CA TYR A 433 -22.23 -1.72 0.91
C TYR A 433 -23.27 -1.48 2.00
N ASN A 434 -24.36 -0.79 1.70
CA ASN A 434 -25.45 -0.56 2.65
C ASN A 434 -26.20 -1.85 2.99
N TYR A 435 -26.39 -2.76 2.02
CA TYR A 435 -26.90 -4.12 2.29
C TYR A 435 -26.03 -4.83 3.34
N ARG A 436 -24.73 -4.94 3.08
CA ARG A 436 -23.80 -5.62 4.00
C ARG A 436 -23.72 -4.89 5.36
N GLY A 437 -23.69 -3.55 5.34
CA GLY A 437 -23.67 -2.74 6.55
C GLY A 437 -24.83 -3.06 7.47
N ASN A 438 -26.05 -3.08 6.95
CA ASN A 438 -27.25 -3.38 7.70
C ASN A 438 -27.30 -4.88 8.14
N LEU A 439 -26.90 -5.80 7.28
CA LEU A 439 -26.90 -7.22 7.61
C LEU A 439 -25.95 -7.54 8.77
N LEU A 440 -24.73 -7.00 8.75
CA LEU A 440 -23.78 -7.19 9.85
C LEU A 440 -24.13 -6.39 11.08
N ALA A 441 -24.77 -5.22 10.93
CA ALA A 441 -25.30 -4.47 12.05
C ALA A 441 -26.38 -5.27 12.82
N ALA A 442 -27.24 -6.01 12.10
CA ALA A 442 -28.20 -6.91 12.75
C ALA A 442 -27.49 -8.00 13.60
N ARG A 443 -26.43 -8.61 13.06
CA ARG A 443 -25.63 -9.59 13.79
C ARG A 443 -24.92 -9.00 15.01
N ILE A 444 -24.37 -7.82 14.88
CA ILE A 444 -23.72 -7.10 15.97
C ILE A 444 -24.76 -6.77 17.06
N ALA A 445 -25.93 -6.28 16.68
CA ALA A 445 -27.03 -5.98 17.61
C ALA A 445 -27.40 -7.21 18.45
N GLU A 446 -27.55 -8.39 17.84
CA GLU A 446 -27.80 -9.66 18.57
C GLU A 446 -26.69 -9.94 19.60
N ILE A 447 -25.41 -9.77 19.24
CA ILE A 447 -24.27 -10.06 20.12
C ILE A 447 -24.24 -9.10 21.33
N ILE A 448 -24.53 -7.83 21.11
CA ILE A 448 -24.44 -6.81 22.16
C ILE A 448 -25.73 -6.57 22.95
N GLY A 449 -26.83 -7.23 22.55
CA GLY A 449 -28.14 -7.12 23.21
C GLY A 449 -28.98 -5.91 22.79
N GLU A 450 -28.75 -5.38 21.59
CA GLU A 450 -29.55 -4.37 20.92
C GLU A 450 -30.64 -5.00 20.04
N ASP A 451 -31.62 -4.22 19.56
CA ASP A 451 -32.64 -4.74 18.63
C ASP A 451 -32.09 -4.95 17.21
N PRO A 452 -32.01 -6.18 16.69
CA PRO A 452 -31.52 -6.44 15.35
C PRO A 452 -32.54 -6.15 14.24
N LYS A 453 -33.84 -6.08 14.56
CA LYS A 453 -34.93 -6.05 13.57
C LYS A 453 -34.85 -4.88 12.58
N PRO A 454 -34.58 -3.64 12.99
CA PRO A 454 -34.49 -2.51 12.03
C PRO A 454 -33.48 -2.76 10.93
N TYR A 455 -32.31 -3.30 11.29
CA TYR A 455 -31.20 -3.57 10.38
C TYR A 455 -31.46 -4.78 9.49
N ALA A 456 -32.00 -5.88 10.07
CA ALA A 456 -32.36 -7.07 9.31
C ALA A 456 -33.44 -6.77 8.26
N ASN A 457 -34.44 -5.97 8.62
CA ASN A 457 -35.52 -5.56 7.71
C ASN A 457 -34.99 -4.69 6.58
N GLU A 458 -34.12 -3.72 6.88
CA GLU A 458 -33.49 -2.86 5.88
C GLU A 458 -32.60 -3.68 4.92
N ALA A 459 -31.78 -4.59 5.42
CA ALA A 459 -30.97 -5.47 4.58
C ALA A 459 -31.84 -6.30 3.65
N ALA A 460 -32.94 -6.88 4.12
CA ALA A 460 -33.87 -7.65 3.30
C ALA A 460 -34.54 -6.80 2.22
N ALA A 461 -34.92 -5.57 2.56
CA ALA A 461 -35.52 -4.62 1.63
C ALA A 461 -34.52 -4.18 0.55
N ILE A 462 -33.26 -3.87 0.91
CA ILE A 462 -32.20 -3.53 -0.03
C ILE A 462 -31.96 -4.69 -1.01
N LEU A 463 -31.80 -5.92 -0.51
CA LEU A 463 -31.55 -7.06 -1.38
C LEU A 463 -32.67 -7.30 -2.37
N LYS A 464 -33.92 -7.14 -1.91
CA LYS A 464 -35.11 -7.25 -2.77
C LYS A 464 -35.07 -6.16 -3.86
N ALA A 465 -34.89 -4.89 -3.48
CA ALA A 465 -34.85 -3.76 -4.42
C ALA A 465 -33.71 -3.91 -5.44
N MET A 466 -32.53 -4.36 -5.04
CA MET A 466 -31.41 -4.65 -5.95
C MET A 466 -31.80 -5.71 -6.99
N ASN A 467 -32.38 -6.83 -6.55
CA ASN A 467 -32.76 -7.90 -7.47
C ASN A 467 -33.89 -7.50 -8.42
N GLU A 468 -34.84 -6.71 -7.97
CA GLU A 468 -35.98 -6.24 -8.79
C GLU A 468 -35.62 -5.14 -9.77
N THR A 469 -34.62 -4.30 -9.44
CA THR A 469 -34.31 -3.08 -10.22
C THR A 469 -33.01 -3.15 -10.98
N LEU A 470 -31.97 -3.75 -10.38
CA LEU A 470 -30.60 -3.70 -10.91
C LEU A 470 -30.14 -5.02 -11.53
N TRP A 471 -30.76 -6.15 -11.18
CA TRP A 471 -30.41 -7.44 -11.76
C TRP A 471 -30.79 -7.53 -13.23
N ILE A 472 -29.91 -8.06 -14.07
CA ILE A 472 -30.11 -8.25 -15.50
C ILE A 472 -30.11 -9.75 -15.78
N ASP A 473 -31.32 -10.33 -15.94
CA ASP A 473 -31.50 -11.78 -16.10
C ASP A 473 -30.74 -12.34 -17.31
N ASP A 474 -30.80 -11.64 -18.43
CA ASP A 474 -30.17 -12.08 -19.69
C ASP A 474 -28.64 -12.10 -19.64
N GLU A 475 -28.07 -11.29 -18.77
CA GLU A 475 -26.60 -11.10 -18.66
C GLU A 475 -26.02 -11.76 -17.40
N GLY A 476 -26.85 -12.08 -16.41
CA GLY A 476 -26.45 -12.78 -15.19
C GLY A 476 -25.61 -11.94 -14.21
N HIS A 477 -25.76 -10.60 -14.26
CA HIS A 477 -25.10 -9.68 -13.34
C HIS A 477 -25.97 -8.46 -13.04
N TRP A 478 -25.57 -7.65 -12.04
CA TRP A 478 -26.22 -6.38 -11.76
C TRP A 478 -25.75 -5.27 -12.72
N ALA A 479 -26.68 -4.41 -13.12
CA ALA A 479 -26.39 -3.16 -13.80
C ALA A 479 -25.44 -2.30 -12.95
N GLU A 480 -24.70 -1.41 -13.56
CA GLU A 480 -23.85 -0.49 -12.82
C GLU A 480 -24.68 0.49 -11.98
N TYR A 481 -25.69 1.08 -12.58
CA TYR A 481 -26.62 1.97 -11.88
C TYR A 481 -27.87 2.28 -12.71
N LYS A 482 -28.86 2.89 -12.07
CA LYS A 482 -30.04 3.46 -12.70
C LYS A 482 -30.07 4.97 -12.46
N ASP A 483 -30.20 5.76 -13.53
CA ASP A 483 -30.24 7.23 -13.43
C ASP A 483 -31.35 7.73 -12.53
N LEU A 484 -31.08 8.75 -11.71
CA LEU A 484 -32.11 9.54 -11.03
C LEU A 484 -32.82 10.50 -12.00
N MET A 485 -32.08 11.05 -12.94
CA MET A 485 -32.52 12.12 -13.83
C MET A 485 -32.81 11.64 -15.25
N GLY A 486 -33.53 12.47 -15.99
CA GLY A 486 -33.84 12.21 -17.41
C GLY A 486 -34.76 11.02 -17.61
N LEU A 487 -34.36 10.07 -18.45
CA LEU A 487 -35.15 8.88 -18.79
C LEU A 487 -35.06 7.76 -17.74
N LYS A 488 -34.37 7.99 -16.63
CA LYS A 488 -34.14 6.98 -15.58
C LYS A 488 -33.63 5.66 -16.16
N ARG A 489 -32.59 5.73 -16.98
CA ARG A 489 -32.03 4.58 -17.69
C ARG A 489 -31.29 3.63 -16.74
N LEU A 490 -31.42 2.34 -17.01
CA LEU A 490 -30.58 1.32 -16.45
C LEU A 490 -29.28 1.20 -17.27
N HIS A 491 -28.15 1.47 -16.63
CA HIS A 491 -26.81 1.34 -17.23
C HIS A 491 -26.32 -0.09 -17.05
N LYS A 492 -26.47 -0.89 -18.08
CA LYS A 492 -26.22 -2.33 -18.04
C LYS A 492 -24.75 -2.73 -18.01
N ASN A 493 -23.85 -1.86 -18.50
CA ASN A 493 -22.42 -2.18 -18.56
C ASN A 493 -21.84 -2.34 -17.15
N ALA A 494 -21.48 -3.56 -16.80
CA ALA A 494 -20.87 -3.84 -15.52
C ALA A 494 -19.39 -3.46 -15.50
N ALA A 495 -18.99 -2.71 -14.48
CA ALA A 495 -17.58 -2.54 -14.13
C ALA A 495 -17.16 -3.63 -13.12
N LEU A 496 -15.86 -3.81 -12.91
CA LEU A 496 -15.37 -4.81 -11.95
C LEU A 496 -15.97 -4.62 -10.55
N TRP A 497 -16.08 -3.38 -10.08
CA TRP A 497 -16.68 -3.08 -8.76
C TRP A 497 -18.17 -3.38 -8.68
N THR A 498 -18.88 -3.37 -9.80
CA THR A 498 -20.29 -3.75 -9.87
C THR A 498 -20.47 -5.25 -9.68
N ILE A 499 -19.50 -6.05 -10.12
CA ILE A 499 -19.54 -7.51 -10.03
C ILE A 499 -19.01 -7.97 -8.67
N TYR A 500 -17.76 -7.68 -8.34
CA TYR A 500 -17.12 -8.29 -7.17
C TYR A 500 -17.65 -7.75 -5.82
N ASN A 501 -18.13 -6.50 -5.77
CA ASN A 501 -18.66 -5.98 -4.51
C ASN A 501 -19.95 -6.69 -4.09
N PRO A 502 -21.01 -6.77 -4.92
CA PRO A 502 -22.20 -7.53 -4.56
C PRO A 502 -21.91 -9.00 -4.28
N ASP A 503 -21.07 -9.65 -5.08
CA ASP A 503 -20.73 -11.07 -4.89
C ASP A 503 -19.93 -11.32 -3.61
N ARG A 504 -18.92 -10.51 -3.34
CA ARG A 504 -18.15 -10.54 -2.09
C ARG A 504 -19.05 -10.29 -0.89
N LEU A 505 -19.93 -9.31 -0.99
CA LEU A 505 -20.82 -8.92 0.11
C LEU A 505 -21.90 -9.99 0.36
N ARG A 506 -22.24 -10.80 -0.66
CA ARG A 506 -23.19 -11.91 -0.57
C ARG A 506 -22.55 -13.21 -0.09
N SER A 507 -21.33 -13.54 -0.54
CA SER A 507 -20.67 -14.83 -0.28
C SER A 507 -20.21 -15.04 1.16
N LEU A 508 -20.12 -14.00 1.96
CA LEU A 508 -19.80 -14.08 3.40
C LEU A 508 -21.00 -14.51 4.27
N LEU A 509 -22.13 -14.86 3.66
CA LEU A 509 -23.39 -15.23 4.30
C LEU A 509 -23.77 -16.70 4.11
N ALA A 510 -23.05 -17.41 3.27
CA ALA A 510 -23.13 -18.86 3.11
C ALA A 510 -22.16 -19.58 4.05
#